data_40d4ddd94fa88180ed42f59a6d9f313e
#
_entry.id   40d4ddd94fa88180ed42f59a6d9f313e
#
_cell.length_a   1.000
_cell.length_b   1.000
_cell.length_c   1.000
_cell.angle_alpha   90.00
_cell.angle_beta   90.00
_cell.angle_gamma   90.00
#
_symmetry.space_group_name_H-M   'P 1'
#
loop_
_entity.id
_entity.type
_entity.pdbx_description
1 polymer ?
#
loop_
_entity_poly.entity_id
_entity_poly.type
_entity_poly.pdbx_seq_one_letter_code
_entity_poly.pdbx_strand_id
1 'polypeptide(L)'
;MTTVVRTSRPVAAHRARPGTARGGRRRRLSGLLMAAPALLLFALFGLVPLVGVLVLSLARWDGLGSVGWAGLANWTGVLGDGATWQALWLTLKVMVVSWLVQTPLALGLGVFQAPRGRLRALFAVLWFLPLLLSAVAIGLTWQALLDPSFGIGATPGLHWLAQPLLGSPDLALYTVIFVIAWQFTPFHALLYQAGIRQIPVSLYEAAAIDGAGPVTRFLRITLPQLKYTFVTSSTLMLVGSLTYFDLIFVLSGGTGGPGTATRVLPLAMYITGFQAHDMGRASAIATLLVVFGLALSLLTTRLSGFTRMDSQQEGL
;
A
#
# COMPACT_ATOMS: atom_id res chain seq x y z
N MET A 1 -66.90 -34.43 -33.13
CA MET A 1 -66.59 -33.34 -32.17
C MET A 1 -66.51 -33.96 -30.80
N THR A 2 -65.34 -34.30 -30.32
CA THR A 2 -65.13 -34.92 -28.99
C THR A 2 -64.15 -34.07 -28.21
N THR A 3 -64.67 -33.33 -27.24
CA THR A 3 -63.95 -32.38 -26.40
C THR A 3 -63.22 -33.17 -25.31
N VAL A 4 -61.87 -33.16 -25.31
CA VAL A 4 -61.03 -33.74 -24.25
C VAL A 4 -60.83 -32.72 -23.19
N VAL A 5 -61.43 -32.91 -22.02
CA VAL A 5 -61.20 -32.11 -20.80
C VAL A 5 -59.90 -32.60 -20.15
N ARG A 6 -58.85 -31.77 -20.17
CA ARG A 6 -57.61 -31.98 -19.39
C ARG A 6 -57.79 -31.51 -17.95
N THR A 7 -57.86 -32.45 -17.03
CA THR A 7 -57.84 -32.20 -15.58
C THR A 7 -56.41 -31.91 -15.15
N SER A 8 -56.16 -30.70 -14.71
CA SER A 8 -54.90 -30.27 -14.09
C SER A 8 -54.74 -30.86 -12.69
N ARG A 9 -53.74 -31.71 -12.49
CA ARG A 9 -53.33 -32.17 -11.15
C ARG A 9 -52.73 -31.02 -10.33
N PRO A 10 -53.08 -30.86 -9.04
CA PRO A 10 -52.46 -29.85 -8.19
C PRO A 10 -51.00 -30.22 -7.92
N VAL A 11 -50.08 -29.27 -8.15
CA VAL A 11 -48.65 -29.34 -7.77
C VAL A 11 -48.57 -29.35 -6.25
N ALA A 12 -48.09 -30.42 -5.66
CA ALA A 12 -47.88 -30.55 -4.22
C ALA A 12 -46.85 -29.53 -3.78
N ALA A 13 -47.25 -28.57 -2.94
CA ALA A 13 -46.38 -27.62 -2.30
C ALA A 13 -45.34 -28.33 -1.44
N HIS A 14 -44.06 -28.25 -1.85
CA HIS A 14 -42.91 -28.75 -1.10
C HIS A 14 -42.79 -27.92 0.17
N ARG A 15 -43.34 -28.42 1.28
CA ARG A 15 -43.12 -27.84 2.61
C ARG A 15 -41.64 -27.93 2.92
N ALA A 16 -40.96 -26.76 2.90
CA ALA A 16 -39.60 -26.62 3.36
C ALA A 16 -39.51 -27.09 4.82
N ARG A 17 -38.81 -28.17 5.08
CA ARG A 17 -38.49 -28.63 6.43
C ARG A 17 -37.63 -27.58 7.15
N PRO A 18 -37.99 -27.17 8.36
CA PRO A 18 -37.17 -26.25 9.13
C PRO A 18 -35.82 -26.92 9.41
N GLY A 19 -34.75 -26.39 8.78
CA GLY A 19 -33.41 -26.88 8.97
C GLY A 19 -32.98 -26.74 10.43
N THR A 20 -32.61 -27.86 11.06
CA THR A 20 -32.24 -27.96 12.46
C THR A 20 -31.05 -27.07 12.78
N ALA A 21 -31.18 -26.18 13.78
CA ALA A 21 -30.19 -25.22 14.27
C ALA A 21 -28.83 -25.84 14.69
N ARG A 22 -28.74 -27.15 14.80
CA ARG A 22 -27.52 -27.92 15.08
C ARG A 22 -26.49 -27.93 13.93
N GLY A 23 -26.88 -27.74 12.67
CA GLY A 23 -25.97 -27.68 11.53
C GLY A 23 -25.12 -26.42 11.46
N GLY A 24 -25.62 -25.29 11.95
CA GLY A 24 -24.93 -24.00 11.93
C GLY A 24 -23.70 -23.92 12.85
N ARG A 25 -23.79 -24.54 14.03
CA ARG A 25 -22.69 -24.52 15.01
C ARG A 25 -21.51 -25.43 14.56
N ARG A 26 -21.79 -26.60 14.00
CA ARG A 26 -20.74 -27.48 13.43
C ARG A 26 -20.06 -26.86 12.21
N ARG A 27 -20.79 -26.19 11.31
CA ARG A 27 -20.20 -25.47 10.17
C ARG A 27 -19.30 -24.31 10.60
N ARG A 28 -19.69 -23.57 11.65
CA ARG A 28 -18.84 -22.51 12.22
C ARG A 28 -17.57 -23.06 12.87
N LEU A 29 -17.68 -24.18 13.58
CA LEU A 29 -16.55 -24.83 14.22
C LEU A 29 -15.54 -25.40 13.20
N SER A 30 -16.01 -26.06 12.13
CA SER A 30 -15.11 -26.52 11.05
C SER A 30 -14.46 -25.37 10.29
N GLY A 31 -15.16 -24.24 10.07
CA GLY A 31 -14.55 -23.05 9.49
C GLY A 31 -13.45 -22.45 10.37
N LEU A 32 -13.67 -22.36 11.70
CA LEU A 32 -12.68 -21.91 12.65
C LEU A 32 -11.48 -22.87 12.74
N LEU A 33 -11.70 -24.19 12.72
CA LEU A 33 -10.60 -25.17 12.72
C LEU A 33 -9.74 -25.09 11.46
N MET A 34 -10.35 -24.83 10.29
CA MET A 34 -9.59 -24.61 9.06
C MET A 34 -8.80 -23.29 9.08
N ALA A 35 -9.33 -22.25 9.71
CA ALA A 35 -8.64 -20.95 9.85
C ALA A 35 -7.62 -20.95 11.00
N ALA A 36 -7.71 -21.90 11.96
CA ALA A 36 -6.91 -21.92 13.18
C ALA A 36 -5.39 -21.87 12.93
N PRO A 37 -4.79 -22.63 11.98
CA PRO A 37 -3.35 -22.55 11.73
C PRO A 37 -2.92 -21.15 11.28
N ALA A 38 -3.68 -20.52 10.36
CA ALA A 38 -3.38 -19.18 9.90
C ALA A 38 -3.56 -18.12 10.99
N LEU A 39 -4.64 -18.24 11.80
CA LEU A 39 -4.90 -17.36 12.94
C LEU A 39 -3.82 -17.51 14.03
N LEU A 40 -3.34 -18.72 14.28
CA LEU A 40 -2.27 -18.97 15.24
C LEU A 40 -0.95 -18.34 14.80
N LEU A 41 -0.58 -18.50 13.53
CA LEU A 41 0.62 -17.85 12.97
C LEU A 41 0.49 -16.31 12.99
N PHE A 42 -0.67 -15.79 12.64
CA PHE A 42 -0.93 -14.34 12.72
C PHE A 42 -0.87 -13.84 14.18
N ALA A 43 -1.45 -14.57 15.12
CA ALA A 43 -1.38 -14.20 16.54
C ALA A 43 0.08 -14.24 17.04
N LEU A 44 0.83 -15.29 16.74
CA LEU A 44 2.19 -15.48 17.21
C LEU A 44 3.17 -14.46 16.61
N PHE A 45 3.12 -14.24 15.29
CA PHE A 45 4.09 -13.39 14.58
C PHE A 45 3.60 -11.97 14.31
N GLY A 46 2.31 -11.69 14.46
CA GLY A 46 1.72 -10.36 14.31
C GLY A 46 1.31 -9.74 15.64
N LEU A 47 0.35 -10.38 16.35
CA LEU A 47 -0.23 -9.76 17.54
C LEU A 47 0.72 -9.79 18.75
N VAL A 48 1.46 -10.90 18.97
CA VAL A 48 2.39 -10.98 20.10
C VAL A 48 3.50 -9.93 20.01
N PRO A 49 4.22 -9.75 18.88
CA PRO A 49 5.20 -8.68 18.75
C PRO A 49 4.58 -7.28 18.86
N LEU A 50 3.37 -7.07 18.33
CA LEU A 50 2.67 -5.79 18.44
C LEU A 50 2.37 -5.44 19.91
N VAL A 51 1.85 -6.40 20.69
CA VAL A 51 1.64 -6.23 22.13
C VAL A 51 2.99 -6.02 22.83
N GLY A 52 4.03 -6.76 22.43
CA GLY A 52 5.39 -6.58 22.94
C GLY A 52 5.90 -5.15 22.76
N VAL A 53 5.73 -4.57 21.59
CA VAL A 53 6.10 -3.16 21.30
C VAL A 53 5.30 -2.20 22.19
N LEU A 54 3.99 -2.41 22.37
CA LEU A 54 3.16 -1.61 23.25
C LEU A 54 3.65 -1.64 24.70
N VAL A 55 4.00 -2.83 25.21
CA VAL A 55 4.53 -3.01 26.58
C VAL A 55 5.91 -2.37 26.70
N LEU A 56 6.81 -2.58 25.71
CA LEU A 56 8.15 -1.98 25.70
C LEU A 56 8.10 -0.46 25.62
N SER A 57 7.07 0.12 25.02
CA SER A 57 6.91 1.58 25.00
C SER A 57 6.74 2.19 26.40
N LEU A 58 6.36 1.38 27.39
CA LEU A 58 6.21 1.76 28.81
C LEU A 58 7.41 1.30 29.65
N ALA A 59 8.41 0.68 29.04
CA ALA A 59 9.59 0.15 29.69
C ALA A 59 10.84 0.97 29.34
N ARG A 60 11.83 0.94 30.23
CA ARG A 60 13.21 1.41 29.98
C ARG A 60 14.07 0.19 29.66
N TRP A 61 14.59 0.12 28.44
CA TRP A 61 15.42 -0.99 28.00
C TRP A 61 16.36 -0.56 26.88
N ASP A 62 17.62 -0.95 27.03
CA ASP A 62 18.70 -0.68 26.06
C ASP A 62 18.87 -1.79 25.00
N GLY A 63 18.09 -2.87 25.10
CA GLY A 63 18.18 -4.03 24.22
C GLY A 63 19.00 -5.19 24.77
N LEU A 64 19.80 -5.00 25.82
CA LEU A 64 20.72 -6.00 26.37
C LEU A 64 20.55 -6.22 27.87
N GLY A 65 20.31 -5.16 28.62
CA GLY A 65 20.23 -5.19 30.08
C GLY A 65 18.85 -5.56 30.63
N SER A 66 18.67 -5.33 31.92
CA SER A 66 17.39 -5.58 32.61
C SER A 66 16.32 -4.57 32.14
N VAL A 67 15.11 -5.08 31.95
CA VAL A 67 13.95 -4.25 31.62
C VAL A 67 13.43 -3.57 32.88
N GLY A 68 13.45 -2.25 32.92
CA GLY A 68 12.88 -1.43 34.00
C GLY A 68 11.54 -0.81 33.59
N TRP A 69 10.68 -0.52 34.57
CA TRP A 69 9.42 0.19 34.27
C TRP A 69 9.69 1.70 34.09
N ALA A 70 9.22 2.29 33.00
CA ALA A 70 9.35 3.73 32.69
C ALA A 70 8.00 4.47 32.76
N GLY A 71 6.88 3.79 32.84
CA GLY A 71 5.56 4.39 32.75
C GLY A 71 5.40 5.16 31.44
N LEU A 72 4.99 6.43 31.50
CA LEU A 72 4.79 7.28 30.31
C LEU A 72 6.03 8.11 29.93
N ALA A 73 7.19 7.90 30.55
CA ALA A 73 8.38 8.73 30.30
C ALA A 73 8.84 8.68 28.82
N ASN A 74 8.77 7.52 28.16
CA ASN A 74 9.08 7.40 26.72
C ASN A 74 8.09 8.21 25.88
N TRP A 75 6.81 8.18 26.22
CA TRP A 75 5.77 8.91 25.51
C TRP A 75 5.91 10.42 25.67
N THR A 76 6.15 10.92 26.88
CA THR A 76 6.40 12.34 27.09
C THR A 76 7.67 12.80 26.37
N GLY A 77 8.71 11.94 26.33
CA GLY A 77 9.93 12.19 25.57
C GLY A 77 9.68 12.24 24.06
N VAL A 78 8.95 11.28 23.50
CA VAL A 78 8.65 11.21 22.05
C VAL A 78 7.73 12.35 21.62
N LEU A 79 6.67 12.63 22.38
CA LEU A 79 5.72 13.69 22.03
C LEU A 79 6.26 15.10 22.27
N GLY A 80 7.20 15.26 23.20
CA GLY A 80 7.89 16.54 23.46
C GLY A 80 9.08 16.82 22.53
N ASP A 81 9.50 15.84 21.73
CA ASP A 81 10.68 15.94 20.88
C ASP A 81 10.34 16.49 19.48
N GLY A 82 10.87 17.66 19.15
CA GLY A 82 10.71 18.28 17.85
C GLY A 82 11.24 17.41 16.69
N ALA A 83 12.27 16.59 16.90
CA ALA A 83 12.79 15.68 15.88
C ALA A 83 11.79 14.57 15.52
N THR A 84 11.00 14.09 16.47
CA THR A 84 9.92 13.13 16.22
C THR A 84 8.82 13.74 15.34
N TRP A 85 8.42 14.97 15.61
CA TRP A 85 7.42 15.68 14.79
C TRP A 85 7.95 16.00 13.40
N GLN A 86 9.21 16.36 13.27
CA GLN A 86 9.86 16.52 11.97
C GLN A 86 9.87 15.21 11.19
N ALA A 87 10.21 14.08 11.81
CA ALA A 87 10.19 12.77 11.19
C ALA A 87 8.77 12.36 10.76
N LEU A 88 7.76 12.65 11.58
CA LEU A 88 6.36 12.44 11.22
C LEU A 88 5.96 13.30 10.01
N TRP A 89 6.34 14.59 10.00
CA TRP A 89 6.08 15.48 8.88
C TRP A 89 6.72 14.99 7.58
N LEU A 90 7.98 14.53 7.63
CA LEU A 90 8.67 13.96 6.48
C LEU A 90 7.98 12.67 6.00
N THR A 91 7.49 11.83 6.92
CA THR A 91 6.70 10.63 6.58
C THR A 91 5.42 11.00 5.85
N LEU A 92 4.69 12.00 6.35
CA LEU A 92 3.48 12.52 5.68
C LEU A 92 3.80 13.11 4.31
N LYS A 93 4.91 13.85 4.20
CA LYS A 93 5.36 14.44 2.94
C LYS A 93 5.70 13.35 1.92
N VAL A 94 6.44 12.31 2.31
CA VAL A 94 6.72 11.15 1.44
C VAL A 94 5.41 10.48 1.03
N MET A 95 4.50 10.24 1.96
CA MET A 95 3.21 9.61 1.70
C MET A 95 2.38 10.38 0.67
N VAL A 96 2.18 11.68 0.89
CA VAL A 96 1.32 12.50 0.03
C VAL A 96 1.95 12.73 -1.34
N VAL A 97 3.25 13.08 -1.37
CA VAL A 97 3.95 13.35 -2.64
C VAL A 97 4.09 12.08 -3.47
N SER A 98 4.43 10.93 -2.83
CA SER A 98 4.45 9.64 -3.51
C SER A 98 3.09 9.29 -4.11
N TRP A 99 2.00 9.49 -3.36
CA TRP A 99 0.65 9.25 -3.86
C TRP A 99 0.28 10.15 -5.04
N LEU A 100 0.59 11.45 -4.95
CA LEU A 100 0.34 12.41 -6.02
C LEU A 100 1.12 12.11 -7.30
N VAL A 101 2.35 11.60 -7.18
CA VAL A 101 3.19 11.25 -8.34
C VAL A 101 2.82 9.89 -8.90
N GLN A 102 2.71 8.88 -8.05
CA GLN A 102 2.49 7.49 -8.49
C GLN A 102 1.08 7.28 -9.05
N THR A 103 0.05 7.91 -8.48
CA THR A 103 -1.34 7.68 -8.91
C THR A 103 -1.57 8.03 -10.38
N PRO A 104 -1.24 9.24 -10.89
CA PRO A 104 -1.43 9.55 -12.31
C PRO A 104 -0.52 8.72 -13.21
N LEU A 105 0.72 8.45 -12.80
CA LEU A 105 1.65 7.61 -13.56
C LEU A 105 1.12 6.16 -13.68
N ALA A 106 0.69 5.58 -12.57
CA ALA A 106 0.16 4.22 -12.54
C ALA A 106 -1.14 4.10 -13.34
N LEU A 107 -2.04 5.08 -13.23
CA LEU A 107 -3.26 5.13 -14.02
C LEU A 107 -2.96 5.23 -15.52
N GLY A 108 -2.07 6.14 -15.93
CA GLY A 108 -1.63 6.29 -17.32
C GLY A 108 -1.00 5.02 -17.88
N LEU A 109 -0.10 4.40 -17.13
CA LEU A 109 0.51 3.12 -17.51
C LEU A 109 -0.51 1.98 -17.55
N GLY A 110 -1.45 1.92 -16.60
CA GLY A 110 -2.54 0.95 -16.59
C GLY A 110 -3.43 1.05 -17.83
N VAL A 111 -3.79 2.27 -18.23
CA VAL A 111 -4.55 2.54 -19.47
C VAL A 111 -3.75 2.12 -20.70
N PHE A 112 -2.45 2.46 -20.76
CA PHE A 112 -1.58 2.09 -21.88
C PHE A 112 -1.44 0.56 -22.03
N GLN A 113 -1.33 -0.15 -20.90
CA GLN A 113 -1.11 -1.60 -20.85
C GLN A 113 -2.42 -2.41 -20.95
N ALA A 114 -3.60 -1.82 -20.73
CA ALA A 114 -4.88 -2.54 -20.68
C ALA A 114 -5.23 -3.26 -21.98
N PRO A 115 -5.06 -2.66 -23.20
CA PRO A 115 -5.34 -3.37 -24.44
C PRO A 115 -4.38 -4.56 -24.66
N ARG A 116 -4.90 -5.65 -25.24
CA ARG A 116 -4.12 -6.85 -25.55
C ARG A 116 -3.09 -6.55 -26.64
N GLY A 117 -1.86 -7.07 -26.49
CA GLY A 117 -0.79 -6.91 -27.47
C GLY A 117 0.55 -7.41 -26.93
N ARG A 118 1.36 -8.07 -27.77
CA ARG A 118 2.65 -8.66 -27.38
C ARG A 118 3.65 -7.61 -26.88
N LEU A 119 3.76 -6.48 -27.57
CA LEU A 119 4.65 -5.38 -27.17
C LEU A 119 4.23 -4.74 -25.83
N ARG A 120 2.93 -4.56 -25.60
CA ARG A 120 2.42 -4.05 -24.32
C ARG A 120 2.64 -5.04 -23.17
N ALA A 121 2.50 -6.32 -23.44
CA ALA A 121 2.81 -7.37 -22.45
C ALA A 121 4.30 -7.37 -22.11
N LEU A 122 5.19 -7.30 -23.12
CA LEU A 122 6.64 -7.19 -22.90
C LEU A 122 6.99 -5.94 -22.10
N PHE A 123 6.44 -4.78 -22.48
CA PHE A 123 6.63 -3.53 -21.75
C PHE A 123 6.18 -3.65 -20.29
N ALA A 124 5.00 -4.27 -20.03
CA ALA A 124 4.51 -4.47 -18.68
C ALA A 124 5.45 -5.35 -17.84
N VAL A 125 6.02 -6.42 -18.43
CA VAL A 125 7.00 -7.29 -17.77
C VAL A 125 8.29 -6.52 -17.46
N LEU A 126 8.87 -5.81 -18.44
CA LEU A 126 10.09 -5.04 -18.23
C LEU A 126 9.91 -3.94 -17.18
N TRP A 127 8.76 -3.25 -17.20
CA TRP A 127 8.45 -2.21 -16.23
C TRP A 127 8.19 -2.74 -14.82
N PHE A 128 7.81 -4.02 -14.70
CA PHE A 128 7.59 -4.70 -13.42
C PHE A 128 8.87 -5.23 -12.77
N LEU A 129 9.97 -5.38 -13.54
CA LEU A 129 11.24 -5.92 -13.04
C LEU A 129 11.77 -5.21 -11.78
N PRO A 130 11.74 -3.86 -11.68
CA PRO A 130 12.23 -3.17 -10.48
C PRO A 130 11.56 -3.63 -9.18
N LEU A 131 10.29 -3.98 -9.24
CA LEU A 131 9.56 -4.45 -8.06
C LEU A 131 10.05 -5.80 -7.53
N LEU A 132 10.65 -6.62 -8.39
CA LEU A 132 11.19 -7.94 -8.05
C LEU A 132 12.60 -7.88 -7.44
N LEU A 133 13.26 -6.74 -7.56
CA LEU A 133 14.60 -6.54 -7.03
C LEU A 133 14.55 -6.16 -5.54
N SER A 134 15.60 -6.54 -4.82
CA SER A 134 15.79 -6.12 -3.44
C SER A 134 15.87 -4.60 -3.33
N ALA A 135 15.21 -4.00 -2.34
CA ALA A 135 15.27 -2.56 -2.06
C ALA A 135 16.73 -2.09 -1.83
N VAL A 136 17.56 -2.94 -1.21
CA VAL A 136 18.99 -2.65 -1.02
C VAL A 136 19.72 -2.58 -2.35
N ALA A 137 19.52 -3.55 -3.26
CA ALA A 137 20.14 -3.55 -4.58
C ALA A 137 19.72 -2.32 -5.39
N ILE A 138 18.44 -1.97 -5.36
CA ILE A 138 17.93 -0.75 -5.99
C ILE A 138 18.57 0.50 -5.39
N GLY A 139 18.60 0.59 -4.06
CA GLY A 139 19.19 1.73 -3.36
C GLY A 139 20.65 1.94 -3.74
N LEU A 140 21.48 0.88 -3.71
CA LEU A 140 22.89 0.95 -4.10
C LEU A 140 23.07 1.31 -5.58
N THR A 141 22.23 0.76 -6.45
CA THR A 141 22.26 1.09 -7.89
C THR A 141 21.96 2.57 -8.11
N TRP A 142 20.90 3.10 -7.46
CA TRP A 142 20.55 4.51 -7.58
C TRP A 142 21.58 5.44 -6.93
N GLN A 143 22.21 5.04 -5.81
CA GLN A 143 23.34 5.80 -5.25
C GLN A 143 24.48 5.94 -6.26
N ALA A 144 24.87 4.83 -6.91
CA ALA A 144 25.91 4.85 -7.93
C ALA A 144 25.50 5.65 -9.18
N LEU A 145 24.25 5.50 -9.64
CA LEU A 145 23.74 6.25 -10.79
C LEU A 145 23.64 7.76 -10.55
N LEU A 146 23.33 8.17 -9.32
CA LEU A 146 23.16 9.57 -8.93
C LEU A 146 24.41 10.18 -8.32
N ASP A 147 25.54 9.46 -8.33
CA ASP A 147 26.81 10.03 -7.86
C ASP A 147 27.25 11.17 -8.77
N PRO A 148 27.58 12.37 -8.22
CA PRO A 148 27.94 13.52 -9.02
C PRO A 148 29.24 13.34 -9.83
N SER A 149 30.15 12.45 -9.36
CA SER A 149 31.49 12.31 -9.93
C SER A 149 31.56 11.28 -11.06
N PHE A 150 30.84 10.16 -10.92
CA PHE A 150 30.92 9.03 -11.86
C PHE A 150 29.54 8.47 -12.30
N GLY A 151 28.45 9.03 -11.79
CA GLY A 151 27.11 8.61 -12.13
C GLY A 151 26.65 9.10 -13.50
N ILE A 152 25.34 9.07 -13.74
CA ILE A 152 24.71 9.45 -15.02
C ILE A 152 25.07 10.91 -15.40
N GLY A 153 25.23 11.79 -14.42
CA GLY A 153 25.61 13.18 -14.63
C GLY A 153 26.97 13.38 -15.27
N ALA A 154 27.88 12.39 -15.19
CA ALA A 154 29.17 12.42 -15.88
C ALA A 154 29.06 12.20 -17.40
N THR A 155 27.89 11.75 -17.89
CA THR A 155 27.62 11.48 -19.30
C THR A 155 27.42 12.82 -20.06
N PRO A 156 28.03 13.02 -21.25
CA PRO A 156 27.81 14.21 -22.07
C PRO A 156 26.32 14.44 -22.35
N GLY A 157 25.84 15.67 -22.12
CA GLY A 157 24.43 16.05 -22.27
C GLY A 157 23.55 15.84 -21.03
N LEU A 158 24.04 15.16 -19.99
CA LEU A 158 23.30 14.92 -18.73
C LEU A 158 23.92 15.62 -17.51
N HIS A 159 24.80 16.62 -17.75
CA HIS A 159 25.49 17.36 -16.68
C HIS A 159 24.57 18.01 -15.64
N TRP A 160 23.31 18.27 -15.96
CA TRP A 160 22.33 18.78 -15.02
C TRP A 160 21.98 17.76 -13.91
N LEU A 161 22.30 16.47 -14.11
CA LEU A 161 22.18 15.40 -13.08
C LEU A 161 23.47 15.25 -12.23
N ALA A 162 24.56 15.93 -12.57
CA ALA A 162 25.80 15.92 -11.79
C ALA A 162 25.71 16.74 -10.48
N GLN A 163 24.48 17.02 -10.02
CA GLN A 163 24.22 17.66 -8.74
C GLN A 163 24.23 16.61 -7.61
N PRO A 164 24.59 16.99 -6.39
CA PRO A 164 24.51 16.09 -5.24
C PRO A 164 23.07 15.89 -4.81
N LEU A 165 22.27 15.18 -5.64
CA LEU A 165 20.83 15.01 -5.46
C LEU A 165 20.47 14.36 -4.12
N LEU A 166 21.27 13.39 -3.65
CA LEU A 166 21.13 12.76 -2.34
C LEU A 166 21.90 13.51 -1.24
N GLY A 167 22.85 14.35 -1.61
CA GLY A 167 23.67 15.15 -0.69
C GLY A 167 23.10 16.54 -0.38
N SER A 168 22.04 16.98 -1.07
CA SER A 168 21.39 18.27 -0.84
C SER A 168 20.16 18.10 0.08
N PRO A 169 20.05 18.88 1.19
CA PRO A 169 18.89 18.84 2.07
C PRO A 169 17.56 19.09 1.35
N ASP A 170 17.57 19.96 0.34
CA ASP A 170 16.37 20.35 -0.39
C ASP A 170 15.92 19.30 -1.42
N LEU A 171 16.87 18.54 -1.99
CA LEU A 171 16.62 17.60 -3.08
C LEU A 171 16.53 16.14 -2.62
N ALA A 172 17.21 15.78 -1.53
CA ALA A 172 17.35 14.40 -1.09
C ALA A 172 16.00 13.68 -0.91
N LEU A 173 15.03 14.34 -0.27
CA LEU A 173 13.71 13.75 -0.04
C LEU A 173 12.97 13.48 -1.36
N TYR A 174 13.00 14.42 -2.30
CA TYR A 174 12.33 14.28 -3.60
C TYR A 174 13.01 13.25 -4.48
N THR A 175 14.33 13.14 -4.39
CA THR A 175 15.11 12.09 -5.06
C THR A 175 14.73 10.71 -4.54
N VAL A 176 14.61 10.55 -3.23
CA VAL A 176 14.12 9.32 -2.60
C VAL A 176 12.69 9.00 -3.07
N ILE A 177 11.78 9.98 -3.07
CA ILE A 177 10.40 9.81 -3.55
C ILE A 177 10.39 9.38 -5.03
N PHE A 178 11.26 9.94 -5.87
CA PHE A 178 11.40 9.54 -7.27
C PHE A 178 11.79 8.06 -7.39
N VAL A 179 12.78 7.60 -6.63
CA VAL A 179 13.21 6.19 -6.66
C VAL A 179 12.10 5.26 -6.15
N ILE A 180 11.40 5.63 -5.09
CA ILE A 180 10.22 4.92 -4.57
C ILE A 180 9.14 4.85 -5.66
N ALA A 181 8.82 5.97 -6.29
CA ALA A 181 7.80 6.01 -7.34
C ALA A 181 8.19 5.14 -8.54
N TRP A 182 9.45 5.18 -8.98
CA TRP A 182 9.94 4.33 -10.04
C TRP A 182 9.80 2.84 -9.71
N GLN A 183 10.09 2.43 -8.47
CA GLN A 183 10.00 1.03 -8.05
C GLN A 183 8.56 0.54 -7.91
N PHE A 184 7.66 1.34 -7.31
CA PHE A 184 6.32 0.87 -6.90
C PHE A 184 5.19 1.22 -7.88
N THR A 185 5.36 2.21 -8.76
CA THR A 185 4.35 2.57 -9.77
C THR A 185 3.90 1.37 -10.62
N PRO A 186 4.77 0.43 -11.04
CA PRO A 186 4.37 -0.74 -11.83
C PRO A 186 3.31 -1.61 -11.15
N PHE A 187 3.41 -1.80 -9.83
CA PHE A 187 2.42 -2.56 -9.07
C PHE A 187 1.02 -1.93 -9.15
N HIS A 188 0.95 -0.63 -8.97
CA HIS A 188 -0.31 0.10 -9.03
C HIS A 188 -0.85 0.19 -10.46
N ALA A 189 0.03 0.28 -11.46
CA ALA A 189 -0.36 0.20 -12.87
C ALA A 189 -1.00 -1.15 -13.21
N LEU A 190 -0.49 -2.25 -12.65
CA LEU A 190 -1.09 -3.57 -12.81
C LEU A 190 -2.50 -3.65 -12.21
N LEU A 191 -2.73 -3.02 -11.05
CA LEU A 191 -4.07 -2.94 -10.44
C LEU A 191 -5.04 -2.17 -11.35
N TYR A 192 -4.64 -1.01 -11.87
CA TYR A 192 -5.45 -0.24 -12.82
C TYR A 192 -5.69 -1.01 -14.11
N GLN A 193 -4.67 -1.67 -14.65
CA GLN A 193 -4.79 -2.53 -15.83
C GLN A 193 -5.84 -3.63 -15.63
N ALA A 194 -5.78 -4.31 -14.48
CA ALA A 194 -6.73 -5.36 -14.14
C ALA A 194 -8.16 -4.81 -13.99
N GLY A 195 -8.33 -3.66 -13.35
CA GLY A 195 -9.63 -2.98 -13.25
C GLY A 195 -10.21 -2.58 -14.60
N ILE A 196 -9.37 -2.01 -15.50
CA ILE A 196 -9.81 -1.62 -16.85
C ILE A 196 -10.26 -2.83 -17.66
N ARG A 197 -9.57 -3.97 -17.54
CA ARG A 197 -9.92 -5.22 -18.26
C ARG A 197 -11.24 -5.84 -17.81
N GLN A 198 -11.76 -5.48 -16.65
CA GLN A 198 -13.06 -5.91 -16.16
C GLN A 198 -14.22 -5.08 -16.69
N ILE A 199 -13.97 -3.91 -17.29
CA ILE A 199 -15.00 -3.05 -17.86
C ILE A 199 -15.57 -3.74 -19.11
N PRO A 200 -16.90 -3.93 -19.21
CA PRO A 200 -17.53 -4.55 -20.37
C PRO A 200 -17.22 -3.79 -21.67
N VAL A 201 -16.78 -4.52 -22.70
CA VAL A 201 -16.42 -3.95 -24.00
C VAL A 201 -17.62 -3.25 -24.65
N SER A 202 -18.84 -3.74 -24.40
CA SER A 202 -20.09 -3.17 -24.91
C SER A 202 -20.28 -1.70 -24.54
N LEU A 203 -19.78 -1.24 -23.38
CA LEU A 203 -19.82 0.17 -22.99
C LEU A 203 -18.95 1.05 -23.92
N TYR A 204 -17.81 0.54 -24.33
CA TYR A 204 -16.93 1.24 -25.26
C TYR A 204 -17.47 1.23 -26.70
N GLU A 205 -18.13 0.13 -27.09
CA GLU A 205 -18.78 0.00 -28.41
C GLU A 205 -19.98 0.94 -28.53
N ALA A 206 -20.85 0.99 -27.53
CA ALA A 206 -21.96 1.95 -27.48
C ALA A 206 -21.46 3.40 -27.57
N ALA A 207 -20.46 3.76 -26.77
CA ALA A 207 -19.86 5.08 -26.81
C ALA A 207 -19.18 5.40 -28.15
N ALA A 208 -18.72 4.37 -28.88
CA ALA A 208 -18.17 4.53 -30.21
C ALA A 208 -19.26 4.86 -31.25
N ILE A 209 -20.41 4.24 -31.15
CA ILE A 209 -21.59 4.51 -32.00
C ILE A 209 -22.10 5.92 -31.74
N ASP A 210 -22.08 6.38 -30.49
CA ASP A 210 -22.44 7.76 -30.10
C ASP A 210 -21.36 8.81 -30.47
N GLY A 211 -20.28 8.42 -31.17
CA GLY A 211 -19.23 9.32 -31.63
C GLY A 211 -18.28 9.81 -30.51
N ALA A 212 -18.28 9.17 -29.32
CA ALA A 212 -17.41 9.56 -28.24
C ALA A 212 -15.93 9.29 -28.56
N GLY A 213 -15.10 10.35 -28.49
CA GLY A 213 -13.65 10.26 -28.66
C GLY A 213 -12.93 9.57 -27.48
N PRO A 214 -11.63 9.26 -27.62
CA PRO A 214 -10.86 8.54 -26.59
C PRO A 214 -10.87 9.21 -25.22
N VAL A 215 -10.73 10.54 -25.17
CA VAL A 215 -10.74 11.31 -23.92
C VAL A 215 -12.11 11.24 -23.24
N THR A 216 -13.19 11.36 -24.02
CA THR A 216 -14.56 11.25 -23.50
C THR A 216 -14.83 9.87 -22.92
N ARG A 217 -14.39 8.81 -23.61
CA ARG A 217 -14.51 7.42 -23.12
C ARG A 217 -13.71 7.23 -21.84
N PHE A 218 -12.48 7.78 -21.77
CA PHE A 218 -11.68 7.70 -20.56
C PHE A 218 -12.37 8.40 -19.38
N LEU A 219 -12.81 9.65 -19.54
CA LEU A 219 -13.37 10.44 -18.44
C LEU A 219 -14.78 9.97 -18.01
N ARG A 220 -15.62 9.53 -18.98
CA ARG A 220 -17.02 9.17 -18.71
C ARG A 220 -17.29 7.68 -18.49
N ILE A 221 -16.39 6.80 -18.94
CA ILE A 221 -16.54 5.35 -18.79
C ILE A 221 -15.43 4.81 -17.92
N THR A 222 -14.16 4.91 -18.34
CA THR A 222 -13.04 4.25 -17.68
C THR A 222 -12.85 4.76 -16.25
N LEU A 223 -12.71 6.06 -16.08
CA LEU A 223 -12.40 6.67 -14.78
C LEU A 223 -13.49 6.43 -13.71
N PRO A 224 -14.79 6.59 -14.00
CA PRO A 224 -15.85 6.27 -13.04
C PRO A 224 -15.91 4.79 -12.66
N GLN A 225 -15.70 3.88 -13.63
CA GLN A 225 -15.67 2.43 -13.38
C GLN A 225 -14.47 2.00 -12.53
N LEU A 226 -13.36 2.74 -12.56
CA LEU A 226 -12.18 2.47 -11.76
C LEU A 226 -12.27 2.99 -10.32
N LYS A 227 -13.39 3.54 -9.88
CA LYS A 227 -13.54 4.14 -8.55
C LYS A 227 -13.01 3.23 -7.44
N TYR A 228 -13.39 1.96 -7.42
CA TYR A 228 -12.96 1.01 -6.38
C TYR A 228 -11.49 0.62 -6.52
N THR A 229 -10.99 0.45 -7.74
CA THR A 229 -9.56 0.22 -8.00
C THR A 229 -8.73 1.41 -7.54
N PHE A 230 -9.20 2.63 -7.80
CA PHE A 230 -8.55 3.86 -7.36
C PHE A 230 -8.43 3.92 -5.83
N VAL A 231 -9.53 3.62 -5.14
CA VAL A 231 -9.55 3.59 -3.67
C VAL A 231 -8.60 2.52 -3.14
N THR A 232 -8.66 1.29 -3.68
CA THR A 232 -7.78 0.19 -3.26
C THR A 232 -6.32 0.54 -3.49
N SER A 233 -5.98 1.02 -4.68
CA SER A 233 -4.62 1.46 -5.02
C SER A 233 -4.13 2.59 -4.11
N SER A 234 -4.95 3.61 -3.88
CA SER A 234 -4.63 4.72 -2.99
C SER A 234 -4.43 4.26 -1.54
N THR A 235 -5.29 3.38 -1.03
CA THR A 235 -5.14 2.84 0.33
C THR A 235 -3.83 2.07 0.48
N LEU A 236 -3.49 1.22 -0.51
CA LEU A 236 -2.23 0.47 -0.50
C LEU A 236 -1.01 1.41 -0.57
N MET A 237 -1.06 2.47 -1.39
CA MET A 237 0.02 3.47 -1.46
C MET A 237 0.19 4.22 -0.14
N LEU A 238 -0.90 4.73 0.42
CA LEU A 238 -0.87 5.55 1.64
C LEU A 238 -0.42 4.73 2.85
N VAL A 239 -0.97 3.53 3.04
CA VAL A 239 -0.57 2.64 4.15
C VAL A 239 0.84 2.10 3.92
N GLY A 240 1.18 1.69 2.69
CA GLY A 240 2.51 1.19 2.34
C GLY A 240 3.61 2.22 2.55
N SER A 241 3.32 3.51 2.35
CA SER A 241 4.30 4.58 2.55
C SER A 241 4.78 4.73 3.99
N LEU A 242 3.99 4.27 4.97
CA LEU A 242 4.38 4.24 6.39
C LEU A 242 5.45 3.19 6.69
N THR A 243 5.70 2.26 5.78
CA THR A 243 6.67 1.18 5.91
C THR A 243 7.92 1.38 5.06
N TYR A 244 8.05 2.50 4.34
CA TYR A 244 9.24 2.79 3.54
C TYR A 244 10.44 3.05 4.46
N PHE A 245 11.17 1.99 4.76
CA PHE A 245 12.39 2.02 5.57
C PHE A 245 13.62 1.68 4.72
N ASP A 246 13.64 0.48 4.11
CA ASP A 246 14.84 -0.11 3.50
C ASP A 246 15.49 0.79 2.45
N LEU A 247 14.68 1.29 1.51
CA LEU A 247 15.16 2.14 0.43
C LEU A 247 15.64 3.49 0.95
N ILE A 248 14.93 4.08 1.90
CA ILE A 248 15.32 5.35 2.53
C ILE A 248 16.60 5.17 3.34
N PHE A 249 16.70 4.07 4.10
CA PHE A 249 17.89 3.71 4.86
C PHE A 249 19.12 3.63 3.96
N VAL A 250 19.04 2.87 2.87
CA VAL A 250 20.16 2.72 1.93
C VAL A 250 20.48 4.04 1.26
N LEU A 251 19.51 4.72 0.63
CA LEU A 251 19.75 5.98 -0.09
C LEU A 251 20.29 7.11 0.77
N SER A 252 20.00 7.10 2.09
CA SER A 252 20.49 8.11 3.04
C SER A 252 21.75 7.71 3.79
N GLY A 253 22.34 6.55 3.46
CA GLY A 253 23.49 6.01 4.21
C GLY A 253 23.18 5.69 5.66
N GLY A 254 21.93 5.34 6.00
CA GLY A 254 21.49 4.96 7.33
C GLY A 254 21.30 6.11 8.32
N THR A 255 21.57 7.36 7.92
CA THR A 255 21.56 8.53 8.81
C THR A 255 20.30 9.39 8.70
N GLY A 256 19.55 9.24 7.61
CA GLY A 256 18.45 10.14 7.25
C GLY A 256 18.88 11.29 6.35
N GLY A 257 20.06 11.18 5.70
CA GLY A 257 20.57 12.14 4.72
C GLY A 257 21.09 13.44 5.33
N PRO A 258 21.43 14.44 4.50
CA PRO A 258 21.98 15.70 4.95
C PRO A 258 20.94 16.46 5.80
N GLY A 259 21.37 16.92 7.00
CA GLY A 259 20.50 17.67 7.90
C GLY A 259 19.20 16.96 8.29
N THR A 260 19.18 15.63 8.33
CA THR A 260 17.98 14.81 8.61
C THR A 260 16.84 14.92 7.60
N ALA A 261 17.12 15.42 6.38
CA ALA A 261 16.11 15.73 5.37
C ALA A 261 15.28 14.51 4.90
N THR A 262 15.79 13.29 5.09
CA THR A 262 15.09 12.04 4.74
C THR A 262 14.82 11.14 5.95
N ARG A 263 14.95 11.68 7.18
CA ARG A 263 14.73 10.92 8.42
C ARG A 263 13.24 10.79 8.69
N VAL A 264 12.57 9.91 7.93
CA VAL A 264 11.17 9.52 8.17
C VAL A 264 11.02 8.77 9.49
N LEU A 265 9.78 8.65 9.97
CA LEU A 265 9.50 8.05 11.28
C LEU A 265 9.99 6.60 11.43
N PRO A 266 9.86 5.68 10.43
CA PRO A 266 10.47 4.35 10.50
C PRO A 266 11.99 4.38 10.67
N LEU A 267 12.67 5.31 9.98
CA LEU A 267 14.13 5.46 10.12
C LEU A 267 14.50 6.07 11.46
N ALA A 268 13.74 7.05 11.96
CA ALA A 268 13.94 7.60 13.29
C ALA A 268 13.77 6.54 14.39
N MET A 269 12.76 5.67 14.27
CA MET A 269 12.56 4.51 15.14
C MET A 269 13.80 3.60 15.17
N TYR A 270 14.32 3.26 13.99
CA TYR A 270 15.50 2.39 13.86
C TYR A 270 16.76 3.03 14.51
N ILE A 271 17.00 4.30 14.21
CA ILE A 271 18.15 5.04 14.78
C ILE A 271 18.03 5.09 16.31
N THR A 272 16.84 5.39 16.84
CA THR A 272 16.61 5.46 18.29
C THR A 272 16.80 4.10 18.96
N GLY A 273 16.26 3.02 18.39
CA GLY A 273 16.34 1.69 18.99
C GLY A 273 17.70 1.05 18.82
N PHE A 274 18.21 0.97 17.59
CA PHE A 274 19.37 0.14 17.28
C PHE A 274 20.69 0.90 17.26
N GLN A 275 20.69 2.19 16.98
CA GLN A 275 21.92 2.98 17.02
C GLN A 275 22.11 3.69 18.36
N ALA A 276 21.04 4.26 18.94
CA ALA A 276 21.09 4.92 20.24
C ALA A 276 20.81 3.99 21.43
N HIS A 277 20.46 2.71 21.18
CA HIS A 277 20.16 1.70 22.21
C HIS A 277 19.04 2.14 23.18
N ASP A 278 18.03 2.85 22.70
CA ASP A 278 16.83 3.24 23.45
C ASP A 278 15.59 2.51 22.88
N MET A 279 15.47 1.23 23.24
CA MET A 279 14.38 0.37 22.76
C MET A 279 13.02 0.82 23.29
N GLY A 280 12.97 1.37 24.50
CA GLY A 280 11.73 1.90 25.08
C GLY A 280 11.16 3.05 24.27
N ARG A 281 12.01 4.03 23.96
CA ARG A 281 11.63 5.19 23.16
C ARG A 281 11.33 4.81 21.68
N ALA A 282 12.13 3.92 21.09
CA ALA A 282 11.88 3.38 19.76
C ALA A 282 10.53 2.67 19.69
N SER A 283 10.17 1.90 20.73
CA SER A 283 8.87 1.24 20.83
C SER A 283 7.70 2.23 20.94
N ALA A 284 7.89 3.38 21.59
CA ALA A 284 6.88 4.44 21.60
C ALA A 284 6.70 5.05 20.19
N ILE A 285 7.79 5.28 19.44
CA ILE A 285 7.74 5.73 18.04
C ILE A 285 7.05 4.68 17.15
N ALA A 286 7.38 3.39 17.32
CA ALA A 286 6.73 2.30 16.60
C ALA A 286 5.22 2.23 16.88
N THR A 287 4.82 2.41 18.13
CA THR A 287 3.41 2.48 18.52
C THR A 287 2.71 3.66 17.87
N LEU A 288 3.35 4.82 17.81
CA LEU A 288 2.83 6.00 17.12
C LEU A 288 2.59 5.70 15.62
N LEU A 289 3.51 5.01 14.94
CA LEU A 289 3.35 4.55 13.57
C LEU A 289 2.15 3.61 13.40
N VAL A 290 1.98 2.65 14.30
CA VAL A 290 0.86 1.72 14.28
C VAL A 290 -0.47 2.45 14.45
N VAL A 291 -0.57 3.34 15.44
CA VAL A 291 -1.78 4.15 15.68
C VAL A 291 -2.11 5.00 14.46
N PHE A 292 -1.10 5.65 13.88
CA PHE A 292 -1.29 6.46 12.69
C PHE A 292 -1.71 5.62 11.48
N GLY A 293 -1.08 4.45 11.26
CA GLY A 293 -1.44 3.53 10.19
C GLY A 293 -2.86 2.97 10.32
N LEU A 294 -3.28 2.62 11.54
CA LEU A 294 -4.65 2.18 11.81
C LEU A 294 -5.66 3.31 11.56
N ALA A 295 -5.37 4.52 12.04
CA ALA A 295 -6.22 5.69 11.83
C ALA A 295 -6.39 5.98 10.33
N LEU A 296 -5.28 5.95 9.57
CA LEU A 296 -5.29 6.15 8.13
C LEU A 296 -6.07 5.04 7.40
N SER A 297 -5.86 3.79 7.76
CA SER A 297 -6.59 2.64 7.19
C SER A 297 -8.08 2.73 7.45
N LEU A 298 -8.49 3.08 8.67
CA LEU A 298 -9.89 3.29 9.02
C LEU A 298 -10.50 4.49 8.28
N LEU A 299 -9.75 5.57 8.14
CA LEU A 299 -10.19 6.76 7.42
C LEU A 299 -10.42 6.43 5.93
N THR A 300 -9.44 5.81 5.27
CA THR A 300 -9.55 5.42 3.86
C THR A 300 -10.68 4.43 3.63
N THR A 301 -10.88 3.45 4.52
CA THR A 301 -11.98 2.48 4.44
C THR A 301 -13.35 3.15 4.61
N ARG A 302 -13.49 4.11 5.53
CA ARG A 302 -14.74 4.83 5.73
C ARG A 302 -15.07 5.79 4.59
N LEU A 303 -14.08 6.54 4.10
CA LEU A 303 -14.26 7.48 2.99
C LEU A 303 -14.56 6.77 1.67
N SER A 304 -14.03 5.57 1.49
CA SER A 304 -14.20 4.79 0.26
C SER A 304 -15.58 4.15 0.10
N GLY A 305 -16.37 4.05 1.17
CA GLY A 305 -17.62 3.30 1.14
C GLY A 305 -17.45 1.79 0.93
N PHE A 306 -16.24 1.28 1.18
CA PHE A 306 -15.86 -0.15 0.99
C PHE A 306 -16.80 -1.11 1.75
N THR A 307 -17.40 -0.67 2.85
CA THR A 307 -18.40 -1.41 3.64
C THR A 307 -19.79 -1.48 2.97
N ARG A 308 -20.00 -0.73 1.88
CA ARG A 308 -21.24 -0.71 1.10
C ARG A 308 -21.08 -1.34 -0.28
N MET A 309 -20.03 -2.13 -0.49
CA MET A 309 -19.90 -2.95 -1.69
C MET A 309 -20.89 -4.11 -1.59
N ASP A 310 -22.16 -3.84 -1.90
CA ASP A 310 -23.08 -4.86 -2.37
C ASP A 310 -22.46 -5.42 -3.64
N SER A 311 -22.29 -6.73 -3.68
CA SER A 311 -21.67 -7.40 -4.79
C SER A 311 -22.44 -7.02 -6.06
N GLN A 312 -21.81 -6.35 -7.01
CA GLN A 312 -22.39 -6.09 -8.34
C GLN A 312 -22.68 -7.39 -9.11
N GLN A 313 -22.53 -8.55 -8.48
CA GLN A 313 -22.81 -9.87 -9.01
C GLN A 313 -24.26 -10.35 -8.78
N GLU A 314 -25.09 -9.61 -8.03
CA GLU A 314 -26.51 -9.96 -7.85
C GLU A 314 -27.42 -9.49 -9.00
N GLY A 315 -26.86 -9.01 -10.10
CA GLY A 315 -27.57 -8.51 -11.27
C GLY A 315 -27.30 -9.23 -12.59
N LEU A 316 -26.81 -10.48 -12.57
CA LEU A 316 -26.69 -11.34 -13.78
C LEU A 316 -27.56 -12.58 -13.64
#